data_9c35271339aaf767c83c1ce0a5b39d9a
#
_entry.id   9c35271339aaf767c83c1ce0a5b39d9a
#
_cell.length_a   1.000
_cell.length_b   1.000
_cell.length_c   1.000
_cell.angle_alpha   90.00
_cell.angle_beta   90.00
_cell.angle_gamma   90.00
#
_symmetry.space_group_name_H-M   'P 1'
#
loop_
_entity.id
_entity.type
_entity.pdbx_description
1 polymer ?
#
loop_
_entity_poly.entity_id
_entity_poly.type
_entity_poly.pdbx_seq_one_letter_code
_entity_poly.pdbx_strand_id
1 'polypeptide(L)'
;MIWGDDSVDISKRCEYANRKGYKYMLSYNEPDLKGESNKQPDTMRYRWNEMIDSKGSLRLGSPATETFQINSDKWWTPFWNGLNQTQKNNMTFIAVHAYQHYYDNADTALEYLHTIDEIYAKYKKPIWITEFAVADSGNVFNPKNAKHNA
;
A
#
# COMPACT_ATOMS: atom_id res chain seq x y z
N MET A 1 1.19 -4.50 -9.25
CA MET A 1 0.59 -3.27 -8.70
C MET A 1 -0.25 -2.61 -9.75
N ILE A 2 -1.32 -1.95 -9.35
CA ILE A 2 -2.19 -1.16 -10.23
C ILE A 2 -1.86 0.31 -9.98
N TRP A 3 -1.40 1.00 -11.02
CA TRP A 3 -1.18 2.45 -11.00
C TRP A 3 -2.45 3.13 -11.52
N GLY A 4 -3.14 3.75 -10.69
CA GLY A 4 -4.22 4.74 -10.70
C GLY A 4 -5.12 4.99 -11.91
N ASP A 5 -4.91 4.33 -13.02
CA ASP A 5 -5.68 4.58 -14.21
C ASP A 5 -7.07 3.90 -14.13
N ASP A 6 -8.14 4.67 -14.30
CA ASP A 6 -9.51 4.15 -14.36
C ASP A 6 -9.75 3.24 -15.58
N SER A 7 -8.91 3.35 -16.60
CA SER A 7 -8.94 2.49 -17.79
C SER A 7 -8.32 1.11 -17.55
N VAL A 8 -7.71 0.87 -16.38
CA VAL A 8 -7.08 -0.42 -16.09
C VAL A 8 -8.16 -1.50 -15.98
N ASP A 9 -8.10 -2.45 -16.89
CA ASP A 9 -8.87 -3.68 -16.83
C ASP A 9 -8.25 -4.62 -15.79
N ILE A 10 -8.82 -4.62 -14.59
CA ILE A 10 -8.37 -5.43 -13.45
C ILE A 10 -8.39 -6.90 -13.79
N SER A 11 -9.43 -7.36 -14.50
CA SER A 11 -9.59 -8.76 -14.88
C SER A 11 -8.42 -9.22 -15.76
N LYS A 12 -8.08 -8.46 -16.80
CA LYS A 12 -6.94 -8.76 -17.66
C LYS A 12 -5.61 -8.76 -16.91
N ARG A 13 -5.44 -7.85 -15.94
CA ARG A 13 -4.22 -7.82 -15.10
C ARG A 13 -4.12 -9.06 -14.23
N CYS A 14 -5.20 -9.46 -13.60
CA CYS A 14 -5.26 -10.68 -12.80
C CYS A 14 -5.04 -11.94 -13.66
N GLU A 15 -5.68 -12.02 -14.82
CA GLU A 15 -5.48 -13.10 -15.78
C GLU A 15 -4.00 -13.21 -16.22
N TYR A 16 -3.40 -12.10 -16.60
CA TYR A 16 -1.99 -12.06 -16.95
C TYR A 16 -1.10 -12.55 -15.81
N ALA A 17 -1.33 -12.10 -14.59
CA ALA A 17 -0.56 -12.48 -13.43
C ALA A 17 -0.70 -13.99 -13.11
N ASN A 18 -1.91 -14.54 -13.18
CA ASN A 18 -2.17 -15.97 -13.03
C ASN A 18 -1.46 -16.78 -14.12
N ARG A 19 -1.55 -16.36 -15.38
CA ARG A 19 -0.90 -17.04 -16.51
C ARG A 19 0.63 -17.05 -16.39
N LYS A 20 1.21 -16.01 -15.78
CA LYS A 20 2.65 -15.91 -15.49
C LYS A 20 3.08 -16.68 -14.22
N GLY A 21 2.13 -17.27 -13.50
CA GLY A 21 2.42 -18.03 -12.28
C GLY A 21 2.77 -17.16 -11.07
N TYR A 22 2.45 -15.87 -11.10
CA TYR A 22 2.64 -15.02 -9.93
C TYR A 22 1.71 -15.46 -8.79
N LYS A 23 2.20 -15.32 -7.57
CA LYS A 23 1.45 -15.73 -6.37
C LYS A 23 0.76 -14.56 -5.67
N TYR A 24 1.31 -13.36 -5.83
CA TYR A 24 0.85 -12.16 -5.14
C TYR A 24 0.58 -11.04 -6.12
N MET A 25 -0.41 -10.22 -5.80
CA MET A 25 -0.72 -9.02 -6.55
C MET A 25 -0.92 -7.86 -5.58
N LEU A 26 -0.14 -6.80 -5.77
CA LEU A 26 -0.34 -5.54 -5.08
C LEU A 26 -1.53 -4.81 -5.69
N SER A 27 -2.33 -4.16 -4.86
CA SER A 27 -3.46 -3.34 -5.26
C SER A 27 -2.99 -1.95 -5.74
N TYR A 28 -3.77 -0.95 -5.47
CA TYR A 28 -3.54 0.41 -5.95
C TYR A 28 -2.40 1.10 -5.21
N ASN A 29 -1.61 1.86 -5.98
CA ASN A 29 -0.54 2.70 -5.46
C ASN A 29 -1.13 4.02 -4.94
N GLU A 30 -0.81 4.36 -3.71
CA GLU A 30 -1.12 5.64 -3.04
C GLU A 30 -2.48 6.24 -3.43
N PRO A 31 -3.59 5.54 -3.15
CA PRO A 31 -4.91 6.02 -3.56
C PRO A 31 -5.34 7.29 -2.82
N ASP A 32 -4.68 7.63 -1.74
CA ASP A 32 -4.86 8.82 -0.94
C ASP A 32 -4.18 10.08 -1.53
N LEU A 33 -3.26 9.91 -2.48
CA LEU A 33 -2.54 11.01 -3.11
C LEU A 33 -3.12 11.43 -4.46
N LYS A 34 -3.28 12.76 -4.65
CA LYS A 34 -3.83 13.35 -5.87
C LYS A 34 -2.95 13.10 -7.11
N GLY A 35 -1.64 12.98 -6.94
CA GLY A 35 -0.67 12.75 -8.02
C GLY A 35 -0.53 11.28 -8.42
N GLU A 36 -1.13 10.37 -7.65
CA GLU A 36 -1.02 8.94 -7.80
C GLU A 36 -2.37 8.31 -8.19
N SER A 37 -2.78 7.23 -7.54
CA SER A 37 -4.06 6.57 -7.88
C SER A 37 -5.29 7.44 -7.62
N ASN A 38 -5.23 8.36 -6.67
CA ASN A 38 -6.27 9.33 -6.38
C ASN A 38 -7.69 8.75 -6.33
N LYS A 39 -7.91 7.75 -5.50
CA LYS A 39 -9.21 7.09 -5.35
C LYS A 39 -9.82 7.35 -3.98
N GLN A 40 -11.05 7.78 -3.97
CA GLN A 40 -11.79 7.87 -2.71
C GLN A 40 -12.00 6.48 -2.10
N PRO A 41 -12.12 6.36 -0.76
CA PRO A 41 -12.30 5.07 -0.09
C PRO A 41 -13.46 4.24 -0.65
N ASP A 42 -14.58 4.85 -1.02
CA ASP A 42 -15.74 4.17 -1.59
C ASP A 42 -15.45 3.59 -2.97
N THR A 43 -14.82 4.38 -3.83
CA THR A 43 -14.37 3.92 -5.15
C THR A 43 -13.38 2.78 -5.00
N MET A 44 -12.45 2.88 -4.04
CA MET A 44 -11.47 1.83 -3.80
C MET A 44 -12.11 0.54 -3.30
N ARG A 45 -13.19 0.59 -2.49
CA ARG A 45 -13.96 -0.61 -2.09
C ARG A 45 -14.60 -1.30 -3.29
N TYR A 46 -15.14 -0.53 -4.23
CA TYR A 46 -15.67 -1.09 -5.47
C TYR A 46 -14.56 -1.79 -6.27
N ARG A 47 -13.43 -1.13 -6.49
CA ARG A 47 -12.27 -1.71 -7.20
C ARG A 47 -11.68 -2.92 -6.47
N TRP A 48 -11.74 -2.93 -5.15
CA TRP A 48 -11.33 -4.07 -4.34
C TRP A 48 -12.20 -5.32 -4.61
N ASN A 49 -13.51 -5.15 -4.79
CA ASN A 49 -14.39 -6.23 -5.21
C ASN A 49 -14.02 -6.77 -6.59
N GLU A 50 -13.78 -5.90 -7.56
CA GLU A 50 -13.35 -6.34 -8.89
C GLU A 50 -12.06 -7.16 -8.84
N MET A 51 -11.11 -6.78 -7.97
CA MET A 51 -9.90 -7.55 -7.74
C MET A 51 -10.19 -8.92 -7.12
N ILE A 52 -11.07 -8.98 -6.12
CA ILE A 52 -11.48 -10.24 -5.48
C ILE A 52 -12.12 -11.18 -6.50
N ASP A 53 -13.02 -10.67 -7.31
CA ASP A 53 -13.75 -11.46 -8.30
C ASP A 53 -12.83 -11.98 -9.42
N SER A 54 -11.78 -11.22 -9.72
CA SER A 54 -10.85 -11.54 -10.82
C SER A 54 -9.57 -12.25 -10.39
N LYS A 55 -9.26 -12.33 -9.10
CA LYS A 55 -7.94 -12.74 -8.60
C LYS A 55 -7.51 -14.16 -8.95
N GLY A 56 -8.46 -15.09 -9.20
CA GLY A 56 -8.12 -16.51 -9.38
C GLY A 56 -7.31 -17.05 -8.18
N SER A 57 -6.10 -17.55 -8.43
CA SER A 57 -5.20 -18.08 -7.39
C SER A 57 -4.33 -17.01 -6.69
N LEU A 58 -4.40 -15.76 -7.11
CA LEU A 58 -3.60 -14.68 -6.55
C LEU A 58 -3.98 -14.36 -5.11
N ARG A 59 -2.96 -14.09 -4.31
CA ARG A 59 -3.08 -13.52 -2.97
C ARG A 59 -2.95 -12.01 -3.08
N LEU A 60 -3.97 -11.28 -2.59
CA LEU A 60 -4.06 -9.84 -2.77
C LEU A 60 -3.46 -9.09 -1.57
N GLY A 61 -2.61 -8.11 -1.87
CA GLY A 61 -2.20 -7.07 -0.92
C GLY A 61 -3.19 -5.90 -0.93
N SER A 62 -3.27 -5.19 0.18
CA SER A 62 -4.09 -3.98 0.28
C SER A 62 -3.66 -2.89 -0.72
N PRO A 63 -4.46 -1.85 -0.92
CA PRO A 63 -3.92 -0.58 -1.39
C PRO A 63 -2.78 -0.14 -0.48
N ALA A 64 -1.70 0.40 -1.06
CA ALA A 64 -0.57 0.94 -0.32
C ALA A 64 -0.77 2.46 -0.21
N THR A 65 -1.02 2.95 0.99
CA THR A 65 -1.13 4.39 1.23
C THR A 65 0.24 4.99 1.49
N GLU A 66 0.33 6.30 1.28
CA GLU A 66 1.48 7.06 1.75
C GLU A 66 1.74 6.78 3.23
N THR A 67 2.98 6.95 3.61
CA THR A 67 3.51 6.71 4.94
C THR A 67 2.53 7.04 6.07
N PHE A 68 2.30 6.05 6.92
CA PHE A 68 1.51 6.16 8.17
C PHE A 68 0.04 6.57 8.05
N GLN A 69 -0.52 6.64 6.84
CA GLN A 69 -1.96 6.94 6.67
C GLN A 69 -2.88 5.82 7.16
N ILE A 70 -2.34 4.63 7.50
CA ILE A 70 -3.14 3.47 7.93
C ILE A 70 -3.86 3.71 9.26
N ASN A 71 -3.33 4.58 10.11
CA ASN A 71 -4.00 5.01 11.34
C ASN A 71 -4.79 6.32 11.16
N SER A 72 -4.80 6.89 9.94
CA SER A 72 -5.52 8.14 9.70
C SER A 72 -7.01 7.91 9.50
N ASP A 73 -7.82 8.78 10.07
CA ASP A 73 -9.26 8.81 9.86
C ASP A 73 -9.66 9.36 8.50
N LYS A 74 -8.70 9.80 7.69
CA LYS A 74 -8.96 10.46 6.42
C LYS A 74 -9.23 9.50 5.28
N TRP A 75 -8.40 8.49 5.11
CA TRP A 75 -8.53 7.58 3.97
C TRP A 75 -8.63 6.11 4.38
N TRP A 76 -7.63 5.59 5.12
CA TRP A 76 -7.56 4.16 5.42
C TRP A 76 -8.70 3.69 6.32
N THR A 77 -8.99 4.41 7.38
CA THR A 77 -10.04 4.03 8.33
C THR A 77 -11.42 3.96 7.66
N PRO A 78 -11.87 4.95 6.85
CA PRO A 78 -13.09 4.82 6.06
C PRO A 78 -13.06 3.66 5.07
N PHE A 79 -11.94 3.42 4.39
CA PHE A 79 -11.80 2.27 3.49
C PHE A 79 -12.01 0.95 4.24
N TRP A 80 -11.23 0.72 5.30
CA TRP A 80 -11.28 -0.53 6.08
C TRP A 80 -12.64 -0.78 6.74
N ASN A 81 -13.23 0.24 7.35
CA ASN A 81 -14.50 0.12 8.05
C ASN A 81 -15.67 -0.14 7.10
N GLY A 82 -15.57 0.33 5.86
CA GLY A 82 -16.56 0.05 4.82
C GLY A 82 -16.44 -1.34 4.20
N LEU A 83 -15.37 -2.10 4.46
CA LEU A 83 -15.23 -3.47 3.98
C LEU A 83 -16.03 -4.45 4.85
N ASN A 84 -16.71 -5.38 4.22
CA ASN A 84 -17.32 -6.53 4.90
C ASN A 84 -16.25 -7.58 5.24
N GLN A 85 -16.65 -8.62 6.00
CA GLN A 85 -15.72 -9.64 6.46
C GLN A 85 -15.09 -10.45 5.31
N THR A 86 -15.85 -10.74 4.26
CA THR A 86 -15.34 -11.46 3.07
C THR A 86 -14.27 -10.64 2.37
N GLN A 87 -14.48 -9.35 2.20
CA GLN A 87 -13.51 -8.43 1.61
C GLN A 87 -12.22 -8.34 2.45
N LYS A 88 -12.36 -8.25 3.78
CA LYS A 88 -11.24 -8.26 4.72
C LYS A 88 -10.46 -9.57 4.68
N ASN A 89 -11.14 -10.70 4.57
CA ASN A 89 -10.52 -12.02 4.49
C ASN A 89 -9.72 -12.22 3.21
N ASN A 90 -10.11 -11.59 2.11
CA ASN A 90 -9.37 -11.63 0.85
C ASN A 90 -8.10 -10.77 0.85
N MET A 91 -7.94 -9.88 1.83
CA MET A 91 -6.70 -9.11 2.01
C MET A 91 -5.68 -9.98 2.75
N THR A 92 -4.69 -10.49 2.03
CA THR A 92 -3.68 -11.41 2.57
C THR A 92 -2.64 -10.69 3.42
N PHE A 93 -2.28 -9.47 3.03
CA PHE A 93 -1.32 -8.62 3.73
C PHE A 93 -1.67 -7.14 3.53
N ILE A 94 -1.18 -6.30 4.43
CA ILE A 94 -1.29 -4.85 4.33
C ILE A 94 0.01 -4.33 3.71
N ALA A 95 -0.10 -3.60 2.61
CA ALA A 95 1.01 -2.93 1.96
C ALA A 95 1.14 -1.50 2.53
N VAL A 96 2.36 -1.09 2.82
CA VAL A 96 2.69 0.25 3.33
C VAL A 96 3.88 0.81 2.57
N HIS A 97 3.92 2.14 2.45
CA HIS A 97 5.09 2.88 2.00
C HIS A 97 5.77 3.51 3.21
N ALA A 98 7.09 3.44 3.27
CA ALA A 98 7.90 3.87 4.39
C ALA A 98 8.97 4.87 3.92
N TYR A 99 8.54 6.09 3.61
CA TYR A 99 9.43 7.17 3.25
C TYR A 99 9.79 7.99 4.48
N GLN A 100 11.09 8.20 4.71
CA GLN A 100 11.63 9.04 5.77
C GLN A 100 12.31 10.27 5.18
N HIS A 101 12.32 11.36 5.93
CA HIS A 101 13.07 12.55 5.56
C HIS A 101 14.51 12.44 6.07
N TYR A 102 15.45 13.05 5.35
CA TYR A 102 16.88 13.02 5.68
C TYR A 102 17.21 13.52 7.12
N TYR A 103 16.36 14.39 7.66
CA TYR A 103 16.53 14.92 9.01
C TYR A 103 15.98 14.01 10.10
N ASP A 104 15.34 12.91 9.71
CA ASP A 104 14.85 11.93 10.65
C ASP A 104 16.03 11.17 11.25
N ASN A 105 15.97 10.93 12.53
CA ASN A 105 17.03 10.25 13.29
C ASN A 105 16.66 8.80 13.59
N ALA A 106 17.48 8.12 14.39
CA ALA A 106 17.21 6.75 14.82
C ALA A 106 15.88 6.61 15.57
N ASP A 107 15.42 7.65 16.25
CA ASP A 107 14.15 7.63 16.98
C ASP A 107 12.99 7.54 16.01
N THR A 108 13.07 8.23 14.87
CA THR A 108 12.06 8.12 13.80
C THR A 108 11.98 6.70 13.23
N ALA A 109 13.11 6.01 13.07
CA ALA A 109 13.10 4.60 12.64
C ALA A 109 12.41 3.69 13.67
N LEU A 110 12.60 3.94 14.96
CA LEU A 110 11.90 3.22 16.03
C LEU A 110 10.39 3.51 16.04
N GLU A 111 10.00 4.76 15.80
CA GLU A 111 8.59 5.14 15.65
C GLU A 111 7.92 4.40 14.48
N TYR A 112 8.67 4.23 13.38
CA TYR A 112 8.22 3.41 12.24
C TYR A 112 7.95 1.96 12.63
N LEU A 113 8.90 1.33 13.30
CA LEU A 113 8.72 -0.04 13.78
C LEU A 113 7.55 -0.16 14.73
N HIS A 114 7.41 0.78 15.66
CA HIS A 114 6.29 0.83 16.58
C HIS A 114 4.95 0.96 15.84
N THR A 115 4.87 1.83 14.84
CA THR A 115 3.66 1.99 14.01
C THR A 115 3.32 0.70 13.25
N ILE A 116 4.32 -0.02 12.72
CA ILE A 116 4.11 -1.32 12.07
C ILE A 116 3.55 -2.34 13.06
N ASP A 117 4.06 -2.37 14.28
CA ASP A 117 3.57 -3.24 15.34
C ASP A 117 2.12 -2.91 15.71
N GLU A 118 1.76 -1.63 15.80
CA GLU A 118 0.39 -1.18 16.04
C GLU A 118 -0.56 -1.60 14.90
N ILE A 119 -0.14 -1.44 13.65
CA ILE A 119 -0.90 -1.87 12.46
C ILE A 119 -1.13 -3.38 12.55
N TYR A 120 -0.09 -4.16 12.82
CA TYR A 120 -0.22 -5.60 12.99
C TYR A 120 -1.13 -5.97 14.15
N ALA A 121 -0.97 -5.31 15.30
CA ALA A 121 -1.80 -5.54 16.48
C ALA A 121 -3.29 -5.29 16.19
N LYS A 122 -3.59 -4.25 15.40
CA LYS A 122 -4.96 -3.83 15.06
C LYS A 122 -5.61 -4.73 14.01
N TYR A 123 -4.90 -5.03 12.93
CA TYR A 123 -5.48 -5.69 11.76
C TYR A 123 -5.18 -7.19 11.67
N LYS A 124 -4.21 -7.70 12.42
CA LYS A 124 -3.77 -9.11 12.46
C LYS A 124 -3.44 -9.69 11.09
N LYS A 125 -2.79 -8.88 10.25
CA LYS A 125 -2.34 -9.26 8.92
C LYS A 125 -0.86 -8.99 8.76
N PRO A 126 -0.11 -9.83 7.98
CA PRO A 126 1.27 -9.52 7.64
C PRO A 126 1.38 -8.12 7.03
N ILE A 127 2.45 -7.41 7.35
CA ILE A 127 2.75 -6.10 6.79
C ILE A 127 3.88 -6.26 5.77
N TRP A 128 3.69 -5.69 4.59
CA TRP A 128 4.70 -5.61 3.56
C TRP A 128 5.05 -4.15 3.30
N ILE A 129 6.30 -3.79 3.54
CA ILE A 129 6.83 -2.50 3.12
C ILE A 129 7.14 -2.64 1.64
N THR A 130 6.30 -2.03 0.80
CA THR A 130 6.37 -2.17 -0.66
C THR A 130 7.17 -1.06 -1.33
N GLU A 131 7.34 0.05 -0.64
CA GLU A 131 8.25 1.13 -1.02
C GLU A 131 8.96 1.64 0.22
N PHE A 132 10.25 1.90 0.09
CA PHE A 132 11.09 2.37 1.19
C PHE A 132 12.20 3.26 0.65
N ALA A 133 12.32 4.46 1.18
CA ALA A 133 13.48 5.30 0.96
C ALA A 133 13.63 6.36 2.05
N VAL A 134 14.86 6.86 2.21
CA VAL A 134 15.10 8.13 2.88
C VAL A 134 15.08 9.22 1.80
N ALA A 135 14.05 10.06 1.82
CA ALA A 135 13.87 11.15 0.86
C ALA A 135 14.45 12.45 1.40
N ASP A 136 15.24 13.14 0.59
CA ASP A 136 15.63 14.52 0.86
C ASP A 136 14.54 15.45 0.28
N SER A 137 13.76 16.07 1.16
CA SER A 137 12.68 16.98 0.75
C SER A 137 13.26 18.27 0.16
N GLY A 138 13.72 18.23 -1.08
CA GLY A 138 14.13 19.42 -1.80
C GLY A 138 15.31 19.28 -2.74
N ASN A 139 16.01 18.16 -2.72
CA ASN A 139 17.09 17.92 -3.67
C ASN A 139 16.95 16.55 -4.32
N VAL A 140 16.96 16.57 -5.63
CA VAL A 140 17.27 15.40 -6.46
C VAL A 140 18.48 14.68 -5.85
N PHE A 141 18.39 13.37 -5.72
CA PHE A 141 19.40 12.44 -5.26
C PHE A 141 20.82 13.03 -5.25
N ASN A 142 21.31 13.38 -4.09
CA ASN A 142 22.70 13.84 -3.93
C ASN A 142 23.55 12.63 -3.56
N PRO A 143 24.41 12.13 -4.43
CA PRO A 143 25.25 10.95 -4.16
C PRO A 143 26.20 11.14 -2.97
N LYS A 144 26.40 12.37 -2.47
CA LYS A 144 27.15 12.61 -1.24
C LYS A 144 26.39 12.10 0.01
N ASN A 145 25.08 11.96 -0.08
CA ASN A 145 24.22 11.48 1.01
C ASN A 145 24.00 9.96 0.95
N ALA A 146 24.49 9.28 -0.06
CA ALA A 146 24.33 7.84 -0.23
C ALA A 146 24.96 7.00 0.92
N LYS A 147 25.88 7.60 1.69
CA LYS A 147 26.49 6.94 2.85
C LYS A 147 25.53 6.71 4.03
N HIS A 148 24.38 7.38 4.04
CA HIS A 148 23.38 7.26 5.10
C HIS A 148 22.27 6.23 4.78
N ASN A 149 22.28 5.70 3.56
CA ASN A 149 21.31 4.69 3.09
C ASN A 149 21.87 3.26 3.07
N ALA A 150 23.06 3.04 3.62
CA ALA A 150 23.71 1.75 3.67
C ALA A 150 23.73 1.16 5.09
#